data_f2a8744f44ab39b986c35fe50b1976fb
#
_entry.id   f2a8744f44ab39b986c35fe50b1976fb
#
_cell.length_a   1.000
_cell.length_b   1.000
_cell.length_c   1.000
_cell.angle_alpha   90.00
_cell.angle_beta   90.00
_cell.angle_gamma   90.00
#
_symmetry.space_group_name_H-M   'P 1'
#
loop_
_entity.id
_entity.type
_entity.pdbx_description
1 polymer ?
#
loop_
_entity_poly.entity_id
_entity_poly.type
_entity_poly.pdbx_seq_one_letter_code
_entity_poly.pdbx_strand_id
1 'polypeptide(L)'
;SNYELVLNEKDLDKWIKKVAKAKTVAVDTETTGLNYMDAKLVGVSLSTKPGEAAYIPFGHAKEEGIKQLSEKTVVEKLKPFLEDKKKKIIGQNLKFDRNILAQHGIKLGPIKHDTMLMSYILDASATRHNLDALAKLYLNYKTTTFEEVAGKGVKQITFDQVPLKLAGNYASEDADITLRLYEKLNPLLNKKTSLKKLAEDIEIPLIEVLSDMEQSGTLVNSKVLQAQSKDLGKRLIKLEEKAYEIAGEEFNLGSTKQLREIFFVKLEYPIIKKTPGGQPSTDENVLQQLADDYELPKVLLEHRTLSKLKSTYTDKLPLQISENSGRVHTSFHQAITTTGRLSSSDPNLQNIPIRTEDGRRIRQAFEAAKSNELISADYSQIELRIMAHLSEDKGLLKAFNNNEDIHSLTASEVFSVDQNAVTSDMRRNAKAINFGLIYGISAFGLGKQLGINRNLAAEYMAMYFTKYPGVKDYMESTKQSARDLGYIETLFGRRLYLRDINAGNGIRRQAAERAAINAPVQGTAADIMKIAMINMHQGLKKAKLEAKMTLQVHDELIIESPTDETKEVVDLLKKSMSEAATLKVPLEVDVGIGNNWDQAH
;
A
#
# COMPACT_ATOMS: atom_id res chain seq x y z
N SER A 1 27.70 -11.59 -22.29
CA SER A 1 26.36 -11.08 -22.69
C SER A 1 26.50 -10.35 -24.02
N ASN A 2 25.56 -10.57 -24.90
CA ASN A 2 25.46 -9.90 -26.19
C ASN A 2 24.34 -8.85 -26.12
N TYR A 3 24.74 -7.60 -25.84
CA TYR A 3 23.82 -6.47 -25.72
C TYR A 3 23.96 -5.56 -26.94
N GLU A 4 22.86 -5.38 -27.65
CA GLU A 4 22.81 -4.60 -28.88
C GLU A 4 22.18 -3.22 -28.64
N LEU A 5 22.87 -2.15 -29.07
CA LEU A 5 22.32 -0.80 -29.14
C LEU A 5 21.70 -0.61 -30.53
N VAL A 6 20.36 -0.52 -30.60
CA VAL A 6 19.62 -0.47 -31.87
C VAL A 6 19.40 0.98 -32.30
N LEU A 7 20.14 1.42 -33.33
CA LEU A 7 20.16 2.81 -33.81
C LEU A 7 19.58 3.00 -35.21
N ASN A 8 19.21 1.91 -35.88
CA ASN A 8 18.68 1.97 -37.24
C ASN A 8 17.54 0.98 -37.46
N GLU A 9 16.74 1.21 -38.48
CA GLU A 9 15.54 0.40 -38.76
C GLU A 9 15.84 -1.05 -39.12
N LYS A 10 16.97 -1.32 -39.75
CA LYS A 10 17.36 -2.69 -40.13
C LYS A 10 17.58 -3.56 -38.86
N ASP A 11 18.27 -3.03 -37.88
CA ASP A 11 18.50 -3.73 -36.63
C ASP A 11 17.21 -3.82 -35.78
N LEU A 12 16.36 -2.79 -35.83
CA LEU A 12 15.02 -2.85 -35.23
C LEU A 12 14.18 -3.96 -35.84
N ASP A 13 14.13 -4.06 -37.20
CA ASP A 13 13.39 -5.11 -37.89
C ASP A 13 13.92 -6.51 -37.57
N LYS A 14 15.22 -6.64 -37.38
CA LYS A 14 15.85 -7.91 -36.93
C LYS A 14 15.30 -8.30 -35.53
N TRP A 15 15.22 -7.34 -34.62
CA TRP A 15 14.68 -7.60 -33.28
C TRP A 15 13.17 -7.84 -33.26
N ILE A 16 12.39 -7.14 -34.08
CA ILE A 16 10.97 -7.42 -34.25
C ILE A 16 10.74 -8.86 -34.72
N LYS A 17 11.55 -9.36 -35.65
CA LYS A 17 11.49 -10.77 -36.09
C LYS A 17 11.88 -11.75 -34.98
N LYS A 18 12.87 -11.41 -34.13
CA LYS A 18 13.24 -12.22 -32.95
C LYS A 18 12.09 -12.31 -31.96
N VAL A 19 11.52 -11.17 -31.54
CA VAL A 19 10.40 -11.14 -30.57
C VAL A 19 9.15 -11.79 -31.13
N ALA A 20 8.91 -11.70 -32.43
CA ALA A 20 7.78 -12.38 -33.10
C ALA A 20 7.86 -13.90 -32.95
N LYS A 21 9.06 -14.48 -33.03
CA LYS A 21 9.31 -15.93 -32.90
C LYS A 21 9.42 -16.41 -31.46
N ALA A 22 9.77 -15.53 -30.51
CA ALA A 22 9.99 -15.91 -29.14
C ALA A 22 8.67 -16.23 -28.44
N LYS A 23 8.67 -17.28 -27.59
CA LYS A 23 7.53 -17.62 -26.72
C LYS A 23 7.36 -16.61 -25.59
N THR A 24 8.48 -16.11 -25.09
CA THR A 24 8.58 -15.23 -23.92
C THR A 24 9.53 -14.09 -24.23
N VAL A 25 9.16 -12.89 -23.89
CA VAL A 25 9.97 -11.68 -24.10
C VAL A 25 9.94 -10.83 -22.83
N ALA A 26 11.13 -10.53 -22.31
CA ALA A 26 11.26 -9.52 -21.27
C ALA A 26 11.25 -8.13 -21.92
N VAL A 27 10.47 -7.23 -21.35
CA VAL A 27 10.30 -5.84 -21.79
C VAL A 27 10.55 -4.94 -20.60
N ASP A 28 11.31 -3.88 -20.83
CA ASP A 28 11.51 -2.81 -19.85
C ASP A 28 11.50 -1.46 -20.57
N THR A 29 11.08 -0.40 -19.89
CA THR A 29 11.05 0.96 -20.42
C THR A 29 11.97 1.88 -19.64
N GLU A 30 12.68 2.72 -20.34
CA GLU A 30 13.50 3.77 -19.76
C GLU A 30 12.82 5.12 -19.94
N THR A 31 12.83 5.92 -18.88
CA THR A 31 12.07 7.16 -18.79
C THR A 31 12.88 8.30 -18.18
N THR A 32 12.41 9.53 -18.36
CA THR A 32 13.02 10.72 -17.76
C THR A 32 12.81 10.84 -16.24
N GLY A 33 11.92 10.03 -15.65
CA GLY A 33 11.62 10.07 -14.22
C GLY A 33 10.59 9.04 -13.80
N LEU A 34 10.23 9.06 -12.51
CA LEU A 34 9.34 8.07 -11.90
C LEU A 34 7.86 8.47 -11.90
N ASN A 35 7.55 9.73 -12.22
CA ASN A 35 6.15 10.16 -12.38
C ASN A 35 5.62 9.68 -13.72
N TYR A 36 4.90 8.58 -13.71
CA TYR A 36 4.42 7.90 -14.93
C TYR A 36 3.42 8.71 -15.78
N MET A 37 2.82 9.78 -15.22
CA MET A 37 1.93 10.67 -15.99
C MET A 37 2.68 11.75 -16.76
N ASP A 38 3.83 12.18 -16.28
CA ASP A 38 4.58 13.31 -16.81
C ASP A 38 5.96 12.90 -17.37
N ALA A 39 6.47 11.73 -17.01
CA ALA A 39 7.73 11.22 -17.52
C ALA A 39 7.64 10.87 -19.01
N LYS A 40 8.70 11.18 -19.75
CA LYS A 40 8.82 10.86 -21.17
C LYS A 40 9.50 9.50 -21.33
N LEU A 41 9.04 8.73 -22.30
CA LEU A 41 9.67 7.48 -22.70
C LEU A 41 10.96 7.80 -23.47
N VAL A 42 12.07 7.23 -23.02
CA VAL A 42 13.41 7.49 -23.59
C VAL A 42 13.88 6.36 -24.48
N GLY A 43 13.46 5.14 -24.17
CA GLY A 43 13.78 3.95 -24.93
C GLY A 43 13.12 2.70 -24.38
N VAL A 44 13.22 1.61 -25.11
CA VAL A 44 12.66 0.30 -24.73
C VAL A 44 13.76 -0.76 -24.85
N SER A 45 13.86 -1.63 -23.84
CA SER A 45 14.76 -2.78 -23.90
C SER A 45 13.99 -4.10 -24.00
N LEU A 46 14.58 -5.06 -24.69
CA LEU A 46 13.99 -6.35 -25.01
C LEU A 46 15.00 -7.47 -24.78
N SER A 47 14.57 -8.60 -24.22
CA SER A 47 15.35 -9.83 -24.15
C SER A 47 14.50 -11.05 -24.48
N THR A 48 15.02 -11.96 -25.31
CA THR A 48 14.32 -13.17 -25.74
C THR A 48 14.97 -14.46 -25.25
N LYS A 49 16.21 -14.37 -24.79
CA LYS A 49 16.94 -15.47 -24.16
C LYS A 49 18.05 -14.92 -23.24
N PRO A 50 18.47 -15.68 -22.22
CA PRO A 50 19.54 -15.28 -21.33
C PRO A 50 20.83 -14.91 -22.06
N GLY A 51 21.40 -13.79 -21.67
CA GLY A 51 22.64 -13.26 -22.23
C GLY A 51 22.49 -12.52 -23.56
N GLU A 52 21.25 -12.33 -24.05
CA GLU A 52 20.98 -11.61 -25.29
C GLU A 52 19.86 -10.59 -25.06
N ALA A 53 20.17 -9.31 -25.25
CA ALA A 53 19.22 -8.22 -25.10
C ALA A 53 19.54 -7.06 -26.05
N ALA A 54 18.57 -6.19 -26.26
CA ALA A 54 18.74 -4.96 -27.02
C ALA A 54 18.10 -3.78 -26.32
N TYR A 55 18.72 -2.62 -26.48
CA TYR A 55 18.15 -1.35 -26.14
C TYR A 55 17.86 -0.52 -27.38
N ILE A 56 16.67 0.02 -27.49
CA ILE A 56 16.17 0.81 -28.61
C ILE A 56 15.93 2.24 -28.11
N PRO A 57 16.95 3.11 -28.16
CA PRO A 57 16.82 4.51 -27.71
C PRO A 57 16.19 5.37 -28.79
N PHE A 58 15.42 6.39 -28.35
CA PHE A 58 14.88 7.43 -29.25
C PHE A 58 14.70 8.77 -28.55
N GLY A 59 14.85 8.85 -27.23
CA GLY A 59 14.62 10.05 -26.43
C GLY A 59 15.85 10.58 -25.68
N HIS A 60 17.06 10.08 -25.98
CA HIS A 60 18.29 10.58 -25.36
C HIS A 60 18.73 11.92 -25.94
N ALA A 61 19.50 12.66 -25.16
CA ALA A 61 20.22 13.84 -25.63
C ALA A 61 21.07 13.50 -26.85
N LYS A 62 21.23 14.48 -27.72
CA LYS A 62 22.03 14.30 -28.94
C LYS A 62 23.50 14.09 -28.60
N GLU A 63 24.10 13.05 -29.18
CA GLU A 63 25.53 12.78 -29.16
C GLU A 63 26.11 12.97 -30.55
N GLU A 64 27.29 13.56 -30.65
CA GLU A 64 27.97 13.79 -31.91
C GLU A 64 28.26 12.44 -32.63
N GLY A 65 27.89 12.37 -33.90
CA GLY A 65 28.09 11.17 -34.72
C GLY A 65 27.10 10.04 -34.49
N ILE A 66 26.16 10.16 -33.54
CA ILE A 66 25.16 9.12 -33.23
C ILE A 66 23.76 9.62 -33.59
N LYS A 67 23.06 8.87 -34.44
CA LYS A 67 21.66 9.15 -34.79
C LYS A 67 20.75 8.08 -34.19
N GLN A 68 19.82 8.51 -33.36
CA GLN A 68 18.77 7.64 -32.82
C GLN A 68 17.60 7.49 -33.78
N LEU A 69 16.83 6.43 -33.64
CA LEU A 69 15.53 6.27 -34.29
C LEU A 69 14.53 7.33 -33.76
N SER A 70 13.50 7.63 -34.53
CA SER A 70 12.40 8.46 -34.03
C SER A 70 11.48 7.66 -33.12
N GLU A 71 10.93 8.30 -32.08
CA GLU A 71 9.91 7.69 -31.22
C GLU A 71 8.77 7.09 -32.05
N LYS A 72 8.26 7.85 -33.02
CA LYS A 72 7.18 7.42 -33.90
C LYS A 72 7.50 6.09 -34.59
N THR A 73 8.68 5.95 -35.19
CA THR A 73 9.10 4.72 -35.88
C THR A 73 9.15 3.53 -34.90
N VAL A 74 9.74 3.75 -33.70
CA VAL A 74 9.88 2.67 -32.71
C VAL A 74 8.51 2.25 -32.17
N VAL A 75 7.67 3.22 -31.80
CA VAL A 75 6.32 2.97 -31.28
C VAL A 75 5.47 2.23 -32.32
N GLU A 76 5.43 2.68 -33.57
CA GLU A 76 4.67 2.04 -34.63
C GLU A 76 5.10 0.59 -34.89
N LYS A 77 6.40 0.29 -34.81
CA LYS A 77 6.93 -1.06 -35.03
C LYS A 77 6.77 -1.99 -33.83
N LEU A 78 6.86 -1.47 -32.60
CA LEU A 78 6.69 -2.28 -31.38
C LEU A 78 5.23 -2.49 -30.98
N LYS A 79 4.34 -1.56 -31.31
CA LYS A 79 2.94 -1.59 -30.90
C LYS A 79 2.22 -2.90 -31.21
N PRO A 80 2.28 -3.47 -32.45
CA PRO A 80 1.61 -4.73 -32.77
C PRO A 80 2.05 -5.89 -31.87
N PHE A 81 3.33 -5.92 -31.49
CA PHE A 81 3.89 -6.91 -30.58
C PHE A 81 3.46 -6.66 -29.13
N LEU A 82 3.57 -5.42 -28.64
CA LEU A 82 3.26 -5.08 -27.24
C LEU A 82 1.76 -5.20 -26.92
N GLU A 83 0.90 -5.05 -27.91
CA GLU A 83 -0.56 -5.20 -27.77
C GLU A 83 -1.06 -6.62 -28.06
N ASP A 84 -0.20 -7.55 -28.53
CA ASP A 84 -0.58 -8.91 -28.86
C ASP A 84 -0.98 -9.72 -27.62
N LYS A 85 -2.26 -10.11 -27.56
CA LYS A 85 -2.82 -10.89 -26.45
C LYS A 85 -2.25 -12.30 -26.31
N LYS A 86 -1.57 -12.81 -27.32
CA LYS A 86 -1.00 -14.16 -27.34
C LYS A 86 0.45 -14.20 -26.86
N LYS A 87 1.12 -13.06 -26.79
CA LYS A 87 2.52 -12.99 -26.35
C LYS A 87 2.63 -13.05 -24.82
N LYS A 88 3.66 -13.76 -24.36
CA LYS A 88 4.07 -13.74 -22.95
C LYS A 88 5.07 -12.62 -22.76
N ILE A 89 4.57 -11.49 -22.32
CA ILE A 89 5.40 -10.37 -21.91
C ILE A 89 5.74 -10.55 -20.43
N ILE A 90 7.01 -10.42 -20.12
CA ILE A 90 7.58 -10.47 -18.77
C ILE A 90 8.21 -9.12 -18.48
N GLY A 91 8.14 -8.70 -17.25
CA GLY A 91 8.85 -7.52 -16.79
C GLY A 91 9.06 -7.52 -15.28
N GLN A 92 9.74 -6.50 -14.84
CA GLN A 92 9.97 -6.18 -13.43
C GLN A 92 9.16 -4.94 -13.09
N ASN A 93 8.08 -5.05 -12.31
CA ASN A 93 7.14 -3.96 -12.02
C ASN A 93 6.47 -3.40 -13.30
N LEU A 94 5.92 -4.30 -14.10
CA LEU A 94 5.29 -3.98 -15.39
C LEU A 94 4.10 -3.00 -15.32
N LYS A 95 3.55 -2.78 -14.15
CA LYS A 95 2.52 -1.74 -13.97
C LYS A 95 3.04 -0.35 -14.34
N PHE A 96 4.28 -0.04 -13.97
CA PHE A 96 4.93 1.21 -14.35
C PHE A 96 5.08 1.32 -15.87
N ASP A 97 5.61 0.29 -16.51
CA ASP A 97 5.79 0.26 -17.97
C ASP A 97 4.44 0.36 -18.71
N ARG A 98 3.42 -0.31 -18.21
CA ARG A 98 2.06 -0.21 -18.74
C ARG A 98 1.54 1.22 -18.69
N ASN A 99 1.75 1.93 -17.58
CA ASN A 99 1.36 3.33 -17.44
C ASN A 99 2.11 4.24 -18.41
N ILE A 100 3.41 4.08 -18.52
CA ILE A 100 4.25 4.84 -19.44
C ILE A 100 3.83 4.59 -20.90
N LEU A 101 3.70 3.34 -21.29
CA LEU A 101 3.31 2.97 -22.65
C LEU A 101 1.93 3.52 -23.05
N ALA A 102 1.00 3.57 -22.09
CA ALA A 102 -0.33 4.15 -22.30
C ALA A 102 -0.26 5.64 -22.68
N GLN A 103 0.66 6.41 -22.10
CA GLN A 103 0.87 7.82 -22.44
C GLN A 103 1.40 8.00 -23.88
N HIS A 104 1.97 6.94 -24.46
CA HIS A 104 2.49 6.90 -25.84
C HIS A 104 1.57 6.13 -26.81
N GLY A 105 0.31 5.91 -26.43
CA GLY A 105 -0.69 5.28 -27.28
C GLY A 105 -0.53 3.77 -27.48
N ILE A 106 0.21 3.10 -26.60
CA ILE A 106 0.38 1.64 -26.58
C ILE A 106 -0.40 1.06 -25.41
N LYS A 107 -1.38 0.22 -25.69
CA LYS A 107 -2.11 -0.56 -24.71
C LYS A 107 -1.45 -1.91 -24.52
N LEU A 108 -0.55 -2.02 -23.55
CA LEU A 108 0.16 -3.26 -23.27
C LEU A 108 -0.82 -4.43 -23.14
N GLY A 109 -0.51 -5.52 -23.83
CA GLY A 109 -1.29 -6.76 -23.80
C GLY A 109 -1.35 -7.37 -22.38
N PRO A 110 -2.10 -8.47 -22.20
CA PRO A 110 -2.28 -9.06 -20.88
C PRO A 110 -0.94 -9.42 -20.23
N ILE A 111 -0.69 -8.89 -19.06
CA ILE A 111 0.49 -9.24 -18.25
C ILE A 111 0.24 -10.62 -17.66
N LYS A 112 1.19 -11.54 -17.88
CA LYS A 112 1.14 -12.91 -17.37
C LYS A 112 2.18 -13.16 -16.27
N HIS A 113 3.28 -12.42 -16.29
CA HIS A 113 4.39 -12.60 -15.36
C HIS A 113 5.02 -11.26 -15.01
N ASP A 114 5.29 -11.07 -13.73
CA ASP A 114 6.02 -9.94 -13.18
C ASP A 114 6.98 -10.46 -12.12
N THR A 115 8.28 -10.27 -12.32
CA THR A 115 9.32 -10.86 -11.46
C THR A 115 9.32 -10.27 -10.05
N MET A 116 8.96 -9.00 -9.90
CA MET A 116 8.76 -8.38 -8.59
C MET A 116 7.65 -9.10 -7.80
N LEU A 117 6.50 -9.32 -8.42
CA LEU A 117 5.36 -10.00 -7.78
C LEU A 117 5.62 -11.48 -7.54
N MET A 118 6.31 -12.16 -8.47
CA MET A 118 6.68 -13.57 -8.28
C MET A 118 7.55 -13.76 -7.04
N SER A 119 8.55 -12.91 -6.84
CA SER A 119 9.38 -12.94 -5.65
C SER A 119 8.59 -12.58 -4.38
N TYR A 120 7.77 -11.55 -4.45
CA TYR A 120 6.91 -11.13 -3.34
C TYR A 120 5.95 -12.23 -2.88
N ILE A 121 5.33 -12.94 -3.81
CA ILE A 121 4.42 -14.06 -3.52
C ILE A 121 5.19 -15.24 -2.91
N LEU A 122 6.40 -15.53 -3.40
CA LEU A 122 7.23 -16.61 -2.86
C LEU A 122 7.64 -16.35 -1.41
N ASP A 123 8.05 -15.15 -1.09
CA ASP A 123 8.38 -14.70 0.28
C ASP A 123 8.42 -13.16 0.34
N ALA A 124 7.35 -12.57 0.85
CA ALA A 124 7.21 -11.11 0.96
C ALA A 124 8.32 -10.44 1.79
N SER A 125 8.95 -11.17 2.69
CA SER A 125 9.98 -10.67 3.60
C SER A 125 11.43 -10.97 3.16
N ALA A 126 11.62 -11.64 2.02
CA ALA A 126 12.94 -12.08 1.59
C ALA A 126 13.88 -10.91 1.25
N THR A 127 13.36 -9.88 0.59
CA THR A 127 14.12 -8.71 0.13
C THR A 127 13.16 -7.55 -0.21
N ARG A 128 13.70 -6.46 -0.75
CA ARG A 128 12.93 -5.30 -1.25
C ARG A 128 12.22 -5.56 -2.58
N HIS A 129 12.44 -6.68 -3.23
CA HIS A 129 11.86 -7.08 -4.52
C HIS A 129 12.19 -6.14 -5.70
N ASN A 130 13.15 -5.22 -5.59
CA ASN A 130 13.68 -4.49 -6.72
C ASN A 130 14.66 -5.36 -7.52
N LEU A 131 14.94 -5.00 -8.76
CA LEU A 131 15.73 -5.80 -9.68
C LEU A 131 17.10 -6.19 -9.13
N ASP A 132 17.82 -5.22 -8.56
CA ASP A 132 19.17 -5.44 -8.00
C ASP A 132 19.17 -6.45 -6.84
N ALA A 133 18.21 -6.30 -5.93
CA ALA A 133 18.07 -7.21 -4.80
C ALA A 133 17.67 -8.63 -5.25
N LEU A 134 16.79 -8.75 -6.24
CA LEU A 134 16.39 -10.03 -6.81
C LEU A 134 17.53 -10.71 -7.56
N ALA A 135 18.28 -9.97 -8.36
CA ALA A 135 19.46 -10.49 -9.08
C ALA A 135 20.51 -11.04 -8.09
N LYS A 136 20.78 -10.30 -7.03
CA LYS A 136 21.68 -10.75 -5.97
C LYS A 136 21.16 -12.01 -5.26
N LEU A 137 19.89 -12.03 -4.89
CA LEU A 137 19.28 -13.12 -4.11
C LEU A 137 19.15 -14.42 -4.92
N TYR A 138 18.61 -14.35 -6.13
CA TYR A 138 18.26 -15.54 -6.91
C TYR A 138 19.30 -15.95 -7.94
N LEU A 139 20.11 -15.01 -8.44
CA LEU A 139 21.08 -15.26 -9.49
C LEU A 139 22.54 -15.15 -9.01
N ASN A 140 22.76 -14.69 -7.77
CA ASN A 140 24.08 -14.31 -7.25
C ASN A 140 24.82 -13.37 -8.22
N TYR A 141 24.08 -12.42 -8.80
CA TYR A 141 24.56 -11.49 -9.81
C TYR A 141 24.49 -10.05 -9.29
N LYS A 142 25.57 -9.30 -9.49
CA LYS A 142 25.61 -7.86 -9.20
C LYS A 142 25.27 -7.09 -10.48
N THR A 143 24.11 -6.42 -10.49
CA THR A 143 23.68 -5.53 -11.56
C THR A 143 24.46 -4.21 -11.55
N THR A 144 24.44 -3.52 -12.66
CA THR A 144 24.79 -2.11 -12.75
C THR A 144 23.65 -1.29 -12.15
N THR A 145 23.94 -0.46 -11.16
CA THR A 145 22.89 0.35 -10.50
C THR A 145 22.62 1.65 -11.27
N PHE A 146 21.44 2.24 -11.09
CA PHE A 146 21.10 3.55 -11.68
C PHE A 146 22.09 4.64 -11.23
N GLU A 147 22.52 4.61 -9.97
CA GLU A 147 23.51 5.56 -9.44
C GLU A 147 24.87 5.46 -10.16
N GLU A 148 25.27 4.26 -10.59
CA GLU A 148 26.53 4.05 -11.34
C GLU A 148 26.48 4.66 -12.73
N VAL A 149 25.31 4.76 -13.37
CA VAL A 149 25.15 5.32 -14.72
C VAL A 149 24.72 6.78 -14.74
N ALA A 150 23.91 7.23 -13.78
CA ALA A 150 23.30 8.55 -13.73
C ALA A 150 23.84 9.46 -12.63
N GLY A 151 24.68 8.93 -11.73
CA GLY A 151 25.19 9.68 -10.58
C GLY A 151 24.23 9.69 -9.39
N LYS A 152 24.63 10.39 -8.32
CA LYS A 152 23.93 10.39 -7.03
C LYS A 152 23.67 11.79 -6.49
N GLY A 153 22.56 11.96 -5.77
CA GLY A 153 22.19 13.20 -5.09
C GLY A 153 21.99 14.36 -6.05
N VAL A 154 22.45 15.54 -5.69
CA VAL A 154 22.29 16.77 -6.51
C VAL A 154 23.01 16.72 -7.87
N LYS A 155 23.94 15.81 -8.05
CA LYS A 155 24.65 15.60 -9.34
C LYS A 155 24.02 14.50 -10.20
N GLN A 156 22.94 13.87 -9.74
CA GLN A 156 22.25 12.86 -10.52
C GLN A 156 21.57 13.48 -11.73
N ILE A 157 21.84 12.90 -12.90
CA ILE A 157 21.22 13.28 -14.16
C ILE A 157 20.02 12.39 -14.44
N THR A 158 19.12 12.84 -15.31
CA THR A 158 18.01 12.03 -15.84
C THR A 158 18.53 11.04 -16.86
N PHE A 159 17.80 9.92 -17.07
CA PHE A 159 18.29 8.83 -17.92
C PHE A 159 18.53 9.25 -19.37
N ASP A 160 17.73 10.18 -19.87
CA ASP A 160 17.90 10.78 -21.22
C ASP A 160 19.22 11.53 -21.39
N GLN A 161 19.88 11.91 -20.32
CA GLN A 161 21.22 12.56 -20.31
C GLN A 161 22.38 11.54 -20.15
N VAL A 162 22.07 10.27 -19.87
CA VAL A 162 23.11 9.22 -19.77
C VAL A 162 23.66 8.91 -21.17
N PRO A 163 25.00 8.85 -21.36
CA PRO A 163 25.60 8.51 -22.65
C PRO A 163 25.06 7.19 -23.21
N LEU A 164 24.73 7.17 -24.49
CA LEU A 164 23.99 6.08 -25.15
C LEU A 164 24.65 4.71 -24.97
N LYS A 165 25.96 4.61 -25.04
CA LYS A 165 26.67 3.34 -24.83
C LYS A 165 26.46 2.79 -23.42
N LEU A 166 26.52 3.69 -22.42
CA LEU A 166 26.33 3.32 -21.01
C LEU A 166 24.86 2.98 -20.75
N ALA A 167 23.94 3.81 -21.25
CA ALA A 167 22.51 3.59 -21.18
C ALA A 167 22.08 2.27 -21.84
N GLY A 168 22.65 1.98 -23.02
CA GLY A 168 22.38 0.74 -23.76
C GLY A 168 22.79 -0.52 -22.99
N ASN A 169 23.95 -0.50 -22.34
CA ASN A 169 24.38 -1.62 -21.50
C ASN A 169 23.48 -1.79 -20.28
N TYR A 170 23.16 -0.69 -19.58
CA TYR A 170 22.30 -0.69 -18.41
C TYR A 170 20.89 -1.24 -18.74
N ALA A 171 20.21 -0.64 -19.70
CA ALA A 171 18.85 -1.04 -20.08
C ALA A 171 18.77 -2.47 -20.65
N SER A 172 19.78 -2.90 -21.42
CA SER A 172 19.86 -4.28 -21.93
C SER A 172 20.08 -5.27 -20.80
N GLU A 173 20.92 -4.92 -19.80
CA GLU A 173 21.12 -5.73 -18.59
C GLU A 173 19.81 -5.91 -17.83
N ASP A 174 19.01 -4.86 -17.64
CA ASP A 174 17.75 -4.93 -16.92
C ASP A 174 16.76 -5.91 -17.58
N ALA A 175 16.64 -5.87 -18.91
CA ALA A 175 15.80 -6.82 -19.66
C ALA A 175 16.32 -8.27 -19.59
N ASP A 176 17.66 -8.48 -19.70
CA ASP A 176 18.28 -9.80 -19.61
C ASP A 176 18.12 -10.40 -18.21
N ILE A 177 18.42 -9.61 -17.17
CA ILE A 177 18.29 -10.05 -15.77
C ILE A 177 16.84 -10.35 -15.43
N THR A 178 15.87 -9.55 -15.91
CA THR A 178 14.44 -9.82 -15.75
C THR A 178 14.07 -11.17 -16.36
N LEU A 179 14.55 -11.49 -17.55
CA LEU A 179 14.29 -12.79 -18.18
C LEU A 179 14.89 -13.95 -17.37
N ARG A 180 16.13 -13.82 -16.94
CA ARG A 180 16.79 -14.84 -16.09
C ARG A 180 16.08 -15.02 -14.75
N LEU A 181 15.62 -13.94 -14.13
CA LEU A 181 14.81 -14.02 -12.90
C LEU A 181 13.51 -14.77 -13.15
N TYR A 182 12.81 -14.51 -14.24
CA TYR A 182 11.63 -15.26 -14.61
C TYR A 182 11.92 -16.76 -14.73
N GLU A 183 12.97 -17.13 -15.47
CA GLU A 183 13.36 -18.55 -15.63
C GLU A 183 13.70 -19.22 -14.30
N LYS A 184 14.21 -18.46 -13.33
CA LYS A 184 14.50 -18.94 -11.97
C LYS A 184 13.27 -19.04 -11.08
N LEU A 185 12.42 -18.01 -11.09
CA LEU A 185 11.29 -17.88 -10.17
C LEU A 185 10.08 -18.71 -10.60
N ASN A 186 9.82 -18.81 -11.91
CA ASN A 186 8.64 -19.51 -12.42
C ASN A 186 8.58 -21.00 -12.02
N PRO A 187 9.66 -21.80 -12.09
CA PRO A 187 9.64 -23.15 -11.58
C PRO A 187 9.41 -23.24 -10.07
N LEU A 188 9.93 -22.28 -9.29
CA LEU A 188 9.73 -22.24 -7.83
C LEU A 188 8.27 -21.96 -7.49
N LEU A 189 7.64 -21.05 -8.21
CA LEU A 189 6.23 -20.72 -8.02
C LEU A 189 5.31 -21.87 -8.46
N ASN A 190 5.60 -22.49 -9.61
CA ASN A 190 4.81 -23.63 -10.13
C ASN A 190 4.81 -24.86 -9.23
N LYS A 191 5.83 -25.06 -8.39
CA LYS A 191 5.90 -26.14 -7.40
C LYS A 191 4.96 -25.91 -6.21
N LYS A 192 4.46 -24.69 -6.01
CA LYS A 192 3.62 -24.32 -4.87
C LYS A 192 2.22 -23.92 -5.36
N THR A 193 1.33 -24.89 -5.47
CA THR A 193 0.00 -24.72 -6.10
C THR A 193 -0.79 -23.53 -5.53
N SER A 194 -0.80 -23.35 -4.20
CA SER A 194 -1.53 -22.24 -3.57
C SER A 194 -0.96 -20.87 -3.97
N LEU A 195 0.36 -20.74 -4.02
CA LEU A 195 1.03 -19.50 -4.42
C LEU A 195 0.89 -19.21 -5.91
N LYS A 196 0.95 -20.25 -6.74
CA LYS A 196 0.66 -20.13 -8.17
C LYS A 196 -0.75 -19.60 -8.40
N LYS A 197 -1.74 -20.18 -7.70
CA LYS A 197 -3.13 -19.74 -7.78
C LYS A 197 -3.30 -18.29 -7.30
N LEU A 198 -2.65 -17.92 -6.20
CA LEU A 198 -2.63 -16.53 -5.71
C LEU A 198 -2.09 -15.56 -6.77
N ALA A 199 -1.02 -15.93 -7.46
CA ALA A 199 -0.45 -15.13 -8.55
C ALA A 199 -1.44 -14.97 -9.71
N GLU A 200 -2.00 -16.08 -10.20
CA GLU A 200 -2.85 -16.12 -11.39
C GLU A 200 -4.22 -15.49 -11.16
N ASP A 201 -4.81 -15.67 -9.97
CA ASP A 201 -6.18 -15.23 -9.68
C ASP A 201 -6.25 -13.83 -9.06
N ILE A 202 -5.20 -13.38 -8.37
CA ILE A 202 -5.22 -12.12 -7.59
C ILE A 202 -4.13 -11.16 -8.03
N GLU A 203 -2.86 -11.45 -7.80
CA GLU A 203 -1.80 -10.45 -7.92
C GLU A 203 -1.54 -10.00 -9.35
N ILE A 204 -1.52 -10.92 -10.31
CA ILE A 204 -1.30 -10.56 -11.72
C ILE A 204 -2.51 -9.83 -12.32
N PRO A 205 -3.76 -10.30 -12.17
CA PRO A 205 -4.93 -9.56 -12.64
C PRO A 205 -5.05 -8.16 -12.02
N LEU A 206 -4.59 -7.98 -10.78
CA LEU A 206 -4.65 -6.70 -10.09
C LEU A 206 -3.75 -5.63 -10.73
N ILE A 207 -2.71 -6.01 -11.45
CA ILE A 207 -1.80 -5.04 -12.12
C ILE A 207 -2.61 -4.12 -13.06
N GLU A 208 -3.47 -4.67 -13.90
CA GLU A 208 -4.30 -3.87 -14.82
C GLU A 208 -5.27 -2.97 -14.06
N VAL A 209 -5.88 -3.49 -13.00
CA VAL A 209 -6.81 -2.73 -12.15
C VAL A 209 -6.11 -1.51 -11.55
N LEU A 210 -4.96 -1.71 -10.92
CA LEU A 210 -4.20 -0.63 -10.29
C LEU A 210 -3.65 0.36 -11.32
N SER A 211 -3.21 -0.11 -12.46
CA SER A 211 -2.75 0.74 -13.55
C SER A 211 -3.88 1.65 -14.07
N ASP A 212 -5.08 1.12 -14.27
CA ASP A 212 -6.23 1.90 -14.70
C ASP A 212 -6.67 2.92 -13.62
N MET A 213 -6.60 2.55 -12.33
CA MET A 213 -6.85 3.46 -11.21
C MET A 213 -5.81 4.60 -11.15
N GLU A 214 -4.54 4.27 -11.29
CA GLU A 214 -3.44 5.24 -11.30
C GLU A 214 -3.59 6.23 -12.46
N GLN A 215 -3.91 5.76 -13.65
CA GLN A 215 -4.13 6.61 -14.82
C GLN A 215 -5.39 7.47 -14.69
N SER A 216 -6.45 6.96 -14.08
CA SER A 216 -7.66 7.74 -13.80
C SER A 216 -7.41 8.88 -12.82
N GLY A 217 -6.58 8.64 -11.81
CA GLY A 217 -6.29 9.62 -10.79
C GLY A 217 -7.51 10.06 -9.99
N THR A 218 -7.34 11.05 -9.15
CA THR A 218 -8.40 11.65 -8.35
C THR A 218 -8.39 13.17 -8.48
N LEU A 219 -9.56 13.78 -8.55
CA LEU A 219 -9.69 15.23 -8.65
C LEU A 219 -9.49 15.86 -7.27
N VAL A 220 -8.55 16.77 -7.17
CA VAL A 220 -8.24 17.48 -5.93
C VAL A 220 -8.43 18.98 -6.11
N ASN A 221 -9.24 19.57 -5.26
CA ASN A 221 -9.50 21.02 -5.26
C ASN A 221 -8.39 21.75 -4.50
N SER A 222 -7.46 22.33 -5.24
CA SER A 222 -6.33 23.07 -4.67
C SER A 222 -6.75 24.30 -3.84
N LYS A 223 -7.87 24.96 -4.19
CA LYS A 223 -8.36 26.12 -3.44
C LYS A 223 -8.82 25.75 -2.04
N VAL A 224 -9.49 24.60 -1.88
CA VAL A 224 -9.90 24.07 -0.58
C VAL A 224 -8.67 23.78 0.28
N LEU A 225 -7.65 23.14 -0.29
CA LEU A 225 -6.39 22.85 0.42
C LEU A 225 -5.62 24.12 0.78
N GLN A 226 -5.55 25.11 -0.11
CA GLN A 226 -4.88 26.38 0.15
C GLN A 226 -5.56 27.16 1.30
N ALA A 227 -6.90 27.19 1.33
CA ALA A 227 -7.66 27.81 2.41
C ALA A 227 -7.38 27.11 3.75
N GLN A 228 -7.36 25.79 3.78
CA GLN A 228 -7.01 25.02 4.97
C GLN A 228 -5.55 25.22 5.39
N SER A 229 -4.61 25.26 4.43
CA SER A 229 -3.20 25.52 4.71
C SER A 229 -3.00 26.87 5.40
N LYS A 230 -3.70 27.90 4.94
CA LYS A 230 -3.67 29.22 5.56
C LYS A 230 -4.22 29.21 6.99
N ASP A 231 -5.29 28.48 7.24
CA ASP A 231 -5.87 28.32 8.56
C ASP A 231 -4.92 27.54 9.50
N LEU A 232 -4.36 26.42 9.03
CA LEU A 232 -3.37 25.65 9.78
C LEU A 232 -2.13 26.49 10.12
N GLY A 233 -1.66 27.32 9.19
CA GLY A 233 -0.54 28.24 9.42
C GLY A 233 -0.80 29.22 10.56
N LYS A 234 -2.00 29.81 10.61
CA LYS A 234 -2.39 30.71 11.71
C LYS A 234 -2.46 30.00 13.06
N ARG A 235 -2.99 28.79 13.07
CA ARG A 235 -3.07 27.97 14.30
C ARG A 235 -1.69 27.54 14.77
N LEU A 236 -0.78 27.19 13.86
CA LEU A 236 0.61 26.84 14.20
C LEU A 236 1.35 28.00 14.86
N ILE A 237 1.19 29.23 14.34
CA ILE A 237 1.79 30.44 14.94
C ILE A 237 1.29 30.62 16.37
N LYS A 238 0.00 30.50 16.62
CA LYS A 238 -0.57 30.60 17.99
C LYS A 238 -0.05 29.53 18.94
N LEU A 239 0.15 28.30 18.43
CA LEU A 239 0.73 27.21 19.22
C LEU A 239 2.21 27.45 19.55
N GLU A 240 2.96 28.02 18.62
CA GLU A 240 4.36 28.44 18.84
C GLU A 240 4.44 29.55 19.91
N GLU A 241 3.63 30.59 19.80
CA GLU A 241 3.54 31.68 20.79
C GLU A 241 3.21 31.11 22.18
N LYS A 242 2.23 30.20 22.26
CA LYS A 242 1.86 29.56 23.52
C LYS A 242 2.99 28.67 24.08
N ALA A 243 3.69 27.96 23.22
CA ALA A 243 4.85 27.15 23.63
C ALA A 243 5.98 28.03 24.18
N TYR A 244 6.25 29.18 23.56
CA TYR A 244 7.25 30.14 24.05
C TYR A 244 6.85 30.79 25.38
N GLU A 245 5.58 31.10 25.56
CA GLU A 245 5.06 31.62 26.84
C GLU A 245 5.26 30.59 27.96
N ILE A 246 4.92 29.33 27.77
CA ILE A 246 5.08 28.25 28.75
C ILE A 246 6.58 28.00 29.04
N ALA A 247 7.41 27.97 27.99
CA ALA A 247 8.85 27.75 28.16
C ALA A 247 9.59 28.99 28.73
N GLY A 248 9.00 30.18 28.57
CA GLY A 248 9.62 31.44 28.96
C GLY A 248 10.73 31.92 28.03
N GLU A 249 10.84 31.34 26.84
CA GLU A 249 11.78 31.69 25.76
C GLU A 249 11.35 31.13 24.42
N GLU A 250 11.82 31.76 23.35
CA GLU A 250 11.67 31.22 21.99
C GLU A 250 12.62 30.05 21.76
N PHE A 251 12.14 29.02 21.09
CA PHE A 251 12.92 27.84 20.71
C PHE A 251 12.34 27.17 19.48
N ASN A 252 13.11 26.32 18.82
CA ASN A 252 12.62 25.54 17.68
C ASN A 252 11.87 24.29 18.17
N LEU A 253 10.54 24.26 18.00
CA LEU A 253 9.67 23.16 18.41
C LEU A 253 10.00 21.83 17.70
N GLY A 254 10.65 21.89 16.53
CA GLY A 254 11.14 20.73 15.80
C GLY A 254 12.52 20.20 16.25
N SER A 255 13.24 20.96 17.07
CA SER A 255 14.58 20.57 17.53
C SER A 255 14.52 19.70 18.77
N THR A 256 14.84 18.41 18.64
CA THR A 256 14.92 17.47 19.77
C THR A 256 15.94 17.90 20.83
N LYS A 257 17.00 18.57 20.42
CA LYS A 257 18.02 19.10 21.35
C LYS A 257 17.46 20.22 22.22
N GLN A 258 16.79 21.21 21.59
CA GLN A 258 16.19 22.32 22.31
C GLN A 258 15.02 21.86 23.19
N LEU A 259 14.20 20.93 22.73
CA LEU A 259 13.11 20.34 23.54
C LEU A 259 13.64 19.63 24.78
N ARG A 260 14.72 18.90 24.67
CA ARG A 260 15.34 18.26 25.86
C ARG A 260 15.79 19.26 26.90
N GLU A 261 16.41 20.35 26.45
CA GLU A 261 16.82 21.44 27.34
C GLU A 261 15.62 22.09 28.03
N ILE A 262 14.59 22.43 27.31
CA ILE A 262 13.36 23.00 27.86
C ILE A 262 12.68 22.05 28.82
N PHE A 263 12.46 20.80 28.43
CA PHE A 263 11.68 19.84 29.21
C PHE A 263 12.40 19.38 30.47
N PHE A 264 13.64 18.94 30.33
CA PHE A 264 14.32 18.18 31.39
C PHE A 264 15.33 19.00 32.18
N VAL A 265 15.75 20.16 31.67
CA VAL A 265 16.65 21.05 32.39
C VAL A 265 15.88 22.27 32.93
N LYS A 266 15.13 22.96 32.08
CA LYS A 266 14.45 24.21 32.48
C LYS A 266 13.15 23.97 33.26
N LEU A 267 12.28 23.07 32.73
CA LEU A 267 10.96 22.78 33.34
C LEU A 267 10.98 21.56 34.26
N GLU A 268 12.11 20.87 34.34
CA GLU A 268 12.35 19.72 35.24
C GLU A 268 11.27 18.63 35.13
N TYR A 269 10.76 18.37 33.89
CA TYR A 269 9.81 17.27 33.66
C TYR A 269 10.47 15.91 33.90
N PRO A 270 9.72 14.89 34.34
CA PRO A 270 10.27 13.56 34.56
C PRO A 270 10.74 12.91 33.26
N ILE A 271 11.90 12.24 33.33
CA ILE A 271 12.43 11.47 32.20
C ILE A 271 11.72 10.12 32.16
N ILE A 272 10.82 9.94 31.19
CA ILE A 272 10.03 8.71 31.03
C ILE A 272 10.82 7.63 30.29
N LYS A 273 11.62 8.02 29.28
CA LYS A 273 12.36 7.11 28.42
C LYS A 273 13.67 7.76 27.97
N LYS A 274 14.70 6.94 27.77
CA LYS A 274 15.96 7.36 27.14
C LYS A 274 16.10 6.75 25.74
N THR A 275 16.78 7.49 24.85
CA THR A 275 17.19 7.00 23.54
C THR A 275 18.29 5.95 23.67
N PRO A 276 18.59 5.15 22.62
CA PRO A 276 19.72 4.22 22.63
C PRO A 276 21.05 4.90 22.98
N GLY A 277 21.22 6.18 22.68
CA GLY A 277 22.38 7.00 23.02
C GLY A 277 22.37 7.57 24.45
N GLY A 278 21.43 7.14 25.30
CA GLY A 278 21.35 7.53 26.72
C GLY A 278 20.72 8.91 26.99
N GLN A 279 20.29 9.63 25.95
CA GLN A 279 19.65 10.94 26.10
C GLN A 279 18.16 10.81 26.42
N PRO A 280 17.54 11.74 27.19
CA PRO A 280 16.10 11.76 27.39
C PRO A 280 15.35 11.80 26.05
N SER A 281 14.34 10.95 25.89
CA SER A 281 13.51 10.91 24.68
C SER A 281 12.42 11.97 24.72
N THR A 282 12.13 12.57 23.57
CA THR A 282 10.99 13.46 23.32
C THR A 282 10.11 12.90 22.19
N ASP A 283 10.07 11.56 22.06
CA ASP A 283 9.21 10.91 21.09
C ASP A 283 7.71 11.11 21.41
N GLU A 284 6.85 10.76 20.49
CA GLU A 284 5.41 10.98 20.62
C GLU A 284 4.81 10.26 21.84
N ASN A 285 5.28 9.04 22.15
CA ASN A 285 4.82 8.30 23.32
C ASN A 285 5.19 9.01 24.64
N VAL A 286 6.37 9.60 24.70
CA VAL A 286 6.82 10.39 25.86
C VAL A 286 5.97 11.65 25.99
N LEU A 287 5.74 12.36 24.89
CA LEU A 287 4.89 13.56 24.90
C LEU A 287 3.45 13.24 25.31
N GLN A 288 2.87 12.13 24.85
CA GLN A 288 1.54 11.69 25.24
C GLN A 288 1.43 11.42 26.74
N GLN A 289 2.43 10.78 27.34
CA GLN A 289 2.46 10.52 28.78
C GLN A 289 2.66 11.81 29.59
N LEU A 290 3.55 12.70 29.15
CA LEU A 290 3.76 13.99 29.80
C LEU A 290 2.55 14.92 29.65
N ALA A 291 1.77 14.78 28.58
CA ALA A 291 0.59 15.59 28.33
C ALA A 291 -0.55 15.38 29.34
N ASP A 292 -0.54 14.26 30.08
CA ASP A 292 -1.52 14.04 31.15
C ASP A 292 -1.35 15.06 32.29
N ASP A 293 -0.11 15.45 32.59
CA ASP A 293 0.23 16.31 33.72
C ASP A 293 0.71 17.70 33.32
N TYR A 294 1.17 17.91 32.08
CA TYR A 294 1.82 19.15 31.64
C TYR A 294 1.21 19.71 30.37
N GLU A 295 1.14 21.05 30.28
CA GLU A 295 0.51 21.73 29.14
C GLU A 295 1.42 21.79 27.90
N LEU A 296 2.71 22.04 28.06
CA LEU A 296 3.63 22.19 26.91
C LEU A 296 3.67 20.93 26.03
N PRO A 297 3.71 19.70 26.54
CA PRO A 297 3.59 18.50 25.72
C PRO A 297 2.28 18.42 24.90
N LYS A 298 1.14 18.89 25.46
CA LYS A 298 -0.13 18.97 24.70
C LYS A 298 -0.02 19.90 23.50
N VAL A 299 0.54 21.10 23.74
CA VAL A 299 0.77 22.10 22.68
C VAL A 299 1.68 21.55 21.60
N LEU A 300 2.75 20.85 21.97
CA LEU A 300 3.69 20.25 21.01
C LEU A 300 3.09 19.11 20.22
N LEU A 301 2.25 18.26 20.82
CA LEU A 301 1.53 17.19 20.11
C LEU A 301 0.58 17.77 19.06
N GLU A 302 -0.17 18.81 19.43
CA GLU A 302 -1.06 19.50 18.48
C GLU A 302 -0.25 20.18 17.37
N HIS A 303 0.82 20.90 17.72
CA HIS A 303 1.70 21.54 16.74
C HIS A 303 2.28 20.52 15.74
N ARG A 304 2.79 19.38 16.22
CA ARG A 304 3.32 18.31 15.36
C ARG A 304 2.25 17.76 14.41
N THR A 305 1.05 17.52 14.93
CA THR A 305 -0.08 17.03 14.13
C THR A 305 -0.46 18.00 13.02
N LEU A 306 -0.67 19.26 13.35
CA LEU A 306 -1.03 20.28 12.38
C LEU A 306 0.08 20.56 11.36
N SER A 307 1.33 20.61 11.83
CA SER A 307 2.51 20.81 10.97
C SER A 307 2.65 19.67 9.95
N LYS A 308 2.43 18.44 10.37
CA LYS A 308 2.47 17.27 9.48
C LYS A 308 1.35 17.31 8.45
N LEU A 309 0.12 17.65 8.85
CA LEU A 309 -1.00 17.78 7.93
C LEU A 309 -0.75 18.87 6.89
N LYS A 310 -0.25 20.02 7.34
CA LYS A 310 0.07 21.15 6.45
C LYS A 310 1.16 20.78 5.44
N SER A 311 2.32 20.32 5.90
CA SER A 311 3.46 20.02 5.05
C SER A 311 3.23 18.80 4.14
N THR A 312 2.52 17.80 4.59
CA THR A 312 2.32 16.54 3.84
C THR A 312 1.17 16.65 2.84
N TYR A 313 0.08 17.34 3.19
CA TYR A 313 -1.13 17.36 2.38
C TYR A 313 -1.49 18.74 1.84
N THR A 314 -1.76 19.73 2.69
CA THR A 314 -2.32 21.00 2.21
C THR A 314 -1.34 21.81 1.37
N ASP A 315 -0.04 21.74 1.65
CA ASP A 315 1.00 22.40 0.86
C ASP A 315 1.48 21.56 -0.32
N LYS A 316 1.56 20.24 -0.13
CA LYS A 316 2.20 19.34 -1.11
C LYS A 316 1.25 18.83 -2.19
N LEU A 317 0.01 18.48 -1.84
CA LEU A 317 -0.94 17.92 -2.81
C LEU A 317 -1.21 18.83 -4.01
N PRO A 318 -1.39 20.16 -3.84
CA PRO A 318 -1.57 21.05 -4.99
C PRO A 318 -0.42 21.00 -6.00
N LEU A 319 0.80 20.75 -5.53
CA LEU A 319 2.00 20.64 -6.37
C LEU A 319 2.10 19.30 -7.11
N GLN A 320 1.31 18.32 -6.71
CA GLN A 320 1.27 16.98 -7.31
C GLN A 320 0.13 16.81 -8.32
N ILE A 321 -0.65 17.84 -8.56
CA ILE A 321 -1.66 17.83 -9.63
C ILE A 321 -0.93 17.81 -10.98
N SER A 322 -1.19 16.77 -11.79
CA SER A 322 -0.60 16.66 -13.11
C SER A 322 -1.12 17.76 -14.03
N GLU A 323 -0.23 18.44 -14.72
CA GLU A 323 -0.59 19.46 -15.72
C GLU A 323 -1.35 18.83 -16.91
N ASN A 324 -1.07 17.58 -17.24
CA ASN A 324 -1.69 16.88 -18.35
C ASN A 324 -3.14 16.47 -18.08
N SER A 325 -3.44 16.05 -16.86
CA SER A 325 -4.77 15.51 -16.50
C SER A 325 -5.59 16.42 -15.60
N GLY A 326 -4.96 17.37 -14.89
CA GLY A 326 -5.58 18.16 -13.84
C GLY A 326 -5.93 17.37 -12.57
N ARG A 327 -5.39 16.15 -12.41
CA ARG A 327 -5.69 15.23 -11.32
C ARG A 327 -4.43 14.80 -10.57
N VAL A 328 -4.59 14.23 -9.40
CA VAL A 328 -3.51 13.63 -8.62
C VAL A 328 -3.48 12.13 -8.91
N HIS A 329 -2.31 11.61 -9.21
CA HIS A 329 -2.09 10.20 -9.55
C HIS A 329 -1.13 9.58 -8.53
N THR A 330 -1.68 8.89 -7.54
CA THR A 330 -0.88 8.12 -6.59
C THR A 330 -0.30 6.86 -7.25
N SER A 331 0.72 6.28 -6.65
CA SER A 331 1.21 4.94 -6.99
C SER A 331 0.76 3.94 -5.93
N PHE A 332 0.10 2.86 -6.36
CA PHE A 332 -0.26 1.74 -5.51
C PHE A 332 0.82 0.66 -5.60
N HIS A 333 1.31 0.20 -4.45
CA HIS A 333 2.36 -0.81 -4.40
C HIS A 333 1.83 -2.13 -3.85
N GLN A 334 2.02 -3.20 -4.62
CA GLN A 334 1.62 -4.56 -4.25
C GLN A 334 2.69 -5.29 -3.41
N ALA A 335 3.97 -4.93 -3.55
CA ALA A 335 5.10 -5.71 -3.06
C ALA A 335 5.85 -5.03 -1.89
N ILE A 336 5.18 -4.22 -1.08
CA ILE A 336 5.80 -3.51 0.05
C ILE A 336 5.43 -4.14 1.39
N THR A 337 4.14 -4.39 1.63
CA THR A 337 3.69 -4.92 2.92
C THR A 337 3.82 -6.44 2.97
N THR A 338 4.13 -6.99 4.13
CA THR A 338 4.23 -8.44 4.32
C THR A 338 2.87 -9.14 4.43
N THR A 339 1.81 -8.38 4.68
CA THR A 339 0.44 -8.89 4.88
C THR A 339 -0.39 -9.00 3.62
N GLY A 340 0.09 -8.47 2.50
CA GLY A 340 -0.68 -8.39 1.24
C GLY A 340 -1.48 -7.10 1.07
N ARG A 341 -1.52 -6.22 2.06
CA ARG A 341 -2.16 -4.91 1.89
C ARG A 341 -1.42 -4.08 0.85
N LEU A 342 -2.16 -3.27 0.10
CA LEU A 342 -1.59 -2.24 -0.76
C LEU A 342 -1.00 -1.12 0.09
N SER A 343 0.05 -0.50 -0.41
CA SER A 343 0.52 0.79 0.08
C SER A 343 0.40 1.85 -1.02
N SER A 344 0.44 3.11 -0.63
CA SER A 344 0.30 4.24 -1.55
C SER A 344 1.44 5.23 -1.33
N SER A 345 2.00 5.75 -2.42
CA SER A 345 3.03 6.79 -2.36
C SER A 345 2.88 7.81 -3.48
N ASP A 346 3.47 8.96 -3.30
CA ASP A 346 3.59 10.03 -4.27
C ASP A 346 2.23 10.51 -4.86
N PRO A 347 1.24 10.86 -4.02
CA PRO A 347 1.24 10.97 -2.54
C PRO A 347 0.76 9.71 -1.81
N ASN A 348 1.11 9.56 -0.53
CA ASN A 348 0.49 8.57 0.33
C ASN A 348 -0.89 9.07 0.80
N LEU A 349 -1.96 8.56 0.20
CA LEU A 349 -3.34 8.93 0.50
C LEU A 349 -3.97 8.06 1.60
N GLN A 350 -3.31 6.97 2.01
CA GLN A 350 -3.83 6.05 3.04
C GLN A 350 -3.64 6.57 4.47
N ASN A 351 -2.81 7.58 4.68
CA ASN A 351 -2.50 8.15 5.99
C ASN A 351 -3.29 9.43 6.31
N ILE A 352 -4.23 9.84 5.48
CA ILE A 352 -5.09 11.01 5.77
C ILE A 352 -6.01 10.66 6.96
N PRO A 353 -5.97 11.43 8.07
CA PRO A 353 -6.79 11.13 9.25
C PRO A 353 -8.29 11.17 8.93
N ILE A 354 -9.04 10.21 9.47
CA ILE A 354 -10.50 10.12 9.29
C ILE A 354 -11.24 10.74 10.48
N ARG A 355 -10.68 10.57 11.69
CA ARG A 355 -11.38 10.89 12.93
C ARG A 355 -11.31 12.37 13.32
N THR A 356 -10.31 13.09 12.82
CA THR A 356 -10.12 14.51 13.13
C THR A 356 -10.85 15.39 12.13
N GLU A 357 -11.31 16.56 12.59
CA GLU A 357 -11.95 17.57 11.73
C GLU A 357 -10.98 18.03 10.63
N ASP A 358 -9.73 18.29 10.97
CA ASP A 358 -8.70 18.71 9.98
C ASP A 358 -8.44 17.64 8.93
N GLY A 359 -8.43 16.37 9.29
CA GLY A 359 -8.32 15.25 8.35
C GLY A 359 -9.52 15.15 7.43
N ARG A 360 -10.73 15.32 7.95
CA ARG A 360 -11.96 15.34 7.15
C ARG A 360 -11.99 16.53 6.17
N ARG A 361 -11.49 17.69 6.58
CA ARG A 361 -11.34 18.86 5.68
C ARG A 361 -10.42 18.55 4.49
N ILE A 362 -9.35 17.80 4.70
CA ILE A 362 -8.49 17.34 3.59
C ILE A 362 -9.29 16.44 2.65
N ARG A 363 -10.08 15.51 3.18
CA ARG A 363 -10.94 14.63 2.38
C ARG A 363 -12.00 15.39 1.57
N GLN A 364 -12.49 16.52 2.07
CA GLN A 364 -13.41 17.39 1.35
C GLN A 364 -12.79 17.99 0.07
N ALA A 365 -11.48 18.08 -0.02
CA ALA A 365 -10.79 18.54 -1.22
C ALA A 365 -10.75 17.49 -2.35
N PHE A 366 -11.01 16.23 -2.05
CA PHE A 366 -11.12 15.16 -3.03
C PHE A 366 -12.56 15.13 -3.54
N GLU A 367 -12.78 15.64 -4.73
CA GLU A 367 -14.09 15.92 -5.32
C GLU A 367 -14.37 15.02 -6.52
N ALA A 368 -15.66 14.86 -6.83
CA ALA A 368 -16.08 14.35 -8.12
C ALA A 368 -16.00 15.46 -9.19
N ALA A 369 -15.72 15.07 -10.43
CA ALA A 369 -15.82 15.97 -11.57
C ALA A 369 -17.28 16.42 -11.78
N LYS A 370 -17.47 17.49 -12.56
CA LYS A 370 -18.80 17.98 -12.92
C LYS A 370 -19.65 16.85 -13.50
N SER A 371 -20.91 16.74 -13.05
CA SER A 371 -21.88 15.71 -13.41
C SER A 371 -21.52 14.30 -12.93
N ASN A 372 -20.55 14.17 -12.03
CA ASN A 372 -20.19 12.92 -11.38
C ASN A 372 -20.44 13.00 -9.86
N GLU A 373 -20.44 11.85 -9.24
CA GLU A 373 -20.47 11.66 -7.79
C GLU A 373 -19.35 10.72 -7.36
N LEU A 374 -18.92 10.83 -6.10
CA LEU A 374 -18.09 9.83 -5.46
C LEU A 374 -18.95 8.82 -4.72
N ILE A 375 -18.61 7.55 -4.90
CA ILE A 375 -19.20 6.42 -4.20
C ILE A 375 -18.10 5.79 -3.37
N SER A 376 -18.30 5.72 -2.06
CA SER A 376 -17.41 5.04 -1.14
C SER A 376 -18.08 3.77 -0.64
N ALA A 377 -17.37 2.66 -0.69
CA ALA A 377 -17.81 1.40 -0.12
C ALA A 377 -16.77 0.84 0.83
N ASP A 378 -17.19 0.47 2.03
CA ASP A 378 -16.32 -0.05 3.08
C ASP A 378 -16.87 -1.38 3.60
N TYR A 379 -15.99 -2.35 3.84
CA TYR A 379 -16.37 -3.59 4.51
C TYR A 379 -16.67 -3.36 5.98
N SER A 380 -17.84 -3.79 6.42
CA SER A 380 -18.24 -3.73 7.82
C SER A 380 -17.57 -4.85 8.61
N GLN A 381 -16.67 -4.48 9.53
CA GLN A 381 -16.04 -5.40 10.49
C GLN A 381 -15.42 -6.65 9.85
N ILE A 382 -14.77 -6.50 8.70
CA ILE A 382 -14.27 -7.62 7.90
C ILE A 382 -13.31 -8.52 8.69
N GLU A 383 -12.42 -7.96 9.51
CA GLU A 383 -11.46 -8.76 10.26
C GLU A 383 -12.13 -9.63 11.33
N LEU A 384 -13.18 -9.14 11.99
CA LEU A 384 -13.98 -9.93 12.93
C LEU A 384 -14.77 -11.03 12.23
N ARG A 385 -15.29 -10.77 11.05
CA ARG A 385 -15.99 -11.75 10.21
C ARG A 385 -15.05 -12.85 9.72
N ILE A 386 -13.83 -12.48 9.35
CA ILE A 386 -12.78 -13.44 8.99
C ILE A 386 -12.38 -14.26 10.20
N MET A 387 -12.23 -13.65 11.37
CA MET A 387 -11.96 -14.37 12.62
C MET A 387 -13.08 -15.38 12.94
N ALA A 388 -14.34 -14.99 12.77
CA ALA A 388 -15.47 -15.91 12.93
C ALA A 388 -15.37 -17.10 11.98
N HIS A 389 -15.02 -16.86 10.72
CA HIS A 389 -14.85 -17.91 9.72
C HIS A 389 -13.67 -18.84 10.05
N LEU A 390 -12.49 -18.29 10.36
CA LEU A 390 -11.27 -19.07 10.60
C LEU A 390 -11.32 -19.85 11.93
N SER A 391 -11.86 -19.24 12.97
CA SER A 391 -11.97 -19.86 14.30
C SER A 391 -13.13 -20.85 14.42
N GLU A 392 -14.11 -20.74 13.52
CA GLU A 392 -15.38 -21.48 13.61
C GLU A 392 -16.09 -21.34 14.98
N ASP A 393 -15.81 -20.25 15.68
CA ASP A 393 -16.43 -19.97 16.98
C ASP A 393 -17.94 -19.84 16.85
N LYS A 394 -18.67 -20.68 17.57
CA LYS A 394 -20.14 -20.76 17.48
C LYS A 394 -20.82 -19.45 17.87
N GLY A 395 -20.28 -18.75 18.87
CA GLY A 395 -20.81 -17.47 19.34
C GLY A 395 -20.65 -16.38 18.29
N LEU A 396 -19.44 -16.25 17.68
CA LEU A 396 -19.18 -15.29 16.61
C LEU A 396 -19.99 -15.60 15.34
N LEU A 397 -20.04 -16.87 14.92
CA LEU A 397 -20.82 -17.29 13.75
C LEU A 397 -22.31 -16.96 13.93
N LYS A 398 -22.87 -17.26 15.11
CA LYS A 398 -24.27 -16.95 15.43
C LYS A 398 -24.53 -15.44 15.39
N ALA A 399 -23.66 -14.65 16.04
CA ALA A 399 -23.82 -13.20 16.11
C ALA A 399 -23.83 -12.56 14.71
N PHE A 400 -22.88 -12.89 13.84
CA PHE A 400 -22.83 -12.34 12.50
C PHE A 400 -23.93 -12.85 11.57
N ASN A 401 -24.31 -14.13 11.67
CA ASN A 401 -25.41 -14.66 10.86
C ASN A 401 -26.78 -14.13 11.28
N ASN A 402 -26.95 -13.73 12.54
CA ASN A 402 -28.17 -13.10 13.05
C ASN A 402 -28.14 -11.57 12.96
N ASN A 403 -27.09 -10.98 12.38
CA ASN A 403 -26.87 -9.53 12.31
C ASN A 403 -26.94 -8.83 13.68
N GLU A 404 -26.35 -9.47 14.70
CA GLU A 404 -26.26 -8.92 16.06
C GLU A 404 -25.04 -7.99 16.19
N ASP A 405 -25.13 -6.99 17.07
CA ASP A 405 -24.01 -6.10 17.37
C ASP A 405 -22.97 -6.82 18.24
N ILE A 406 -21.89 -7.30 17.60
CA ILE A 406 -20.82 -8.04 18.28
C ILE A 406 -20.17 -7.26 19.40
N HIS A 407 -20.06 -5.93 19.30
CA HIS A 407 -19.46 -5.12 20.34
C HIS A 407 -20.36 -4.99 21.56
N SER A 408 -21.67 -4.89 21.36
CA SER A 408 -22.63 -4.91 22.45
C SER A 408 -22.74 -6.27 23.12
N LEU A 409 -22.66 -7.37 22.36
CA LEU A 409 -22.61 -8.72 22.92
C LEU A 409 -21.36 -8.95 23.77
N THR A 410 -20.21 -8.53 23.27
CA THR A 410 -18.94 -8.61 24.02
C THR A 410 -19.00 -7.75 25.29
N ALA A 411 -19.55 -6.53 25.20
CA ALA A 411 -19.71 -5.64 26.35
C ALA A 411 -20.61 -6.25 27.43
N SER A 412 -21.75 -6.81 27.04
CA SER A 412 -22.67 -7.51 27.93
C SER A 412 -21.98 -8.59 28.73
N GLU A 413 -21.15 -9.40 28.08
CA GLU A 413 -20.41 -10.48 28.72
C GLU A 413 -19.28 -9.99 29.61
N VAL A 414 -18.42 -9.12 29.09
CA VAL A 414 -17.21 -8.64 29.78
C VAL A 414 -17.57 -7.79 31.02
N PHE A 415 -18.62 -6.97 30.91
CA PHE A 415 -19.06 -6.10 32.02
C PHE A 415 -20.16 -6.73 32.86
N SER A 416 -20.60 -7.96 32.53
CA SER A 416 -21.65 -8.69 33.25
C SER A 416 -22.96 -7.88 33.42
N VAL A 417 -23.42 -7.27 32.34
CA VAL A 417 -24.65 -6.49 32.27
C VAL A 417 -25.56 -7.03 31.18
N ASP A 418 -26.87 -6.81 31.31
CA ASP A 418 -27.81 -7.12 30.23
C ASP A 418 -27.49 -6.30 28.98
N GLN A 419 -27.73 -6.89 27.83
CA GLN A 419 -27.44 -6.24 26.54
C GLN A 419 -28.11 -4.87 26.39
N ASN A 420 -29.31 -4.72 26.95
CA ASN A 420 -30.05 -3.43 26.97
C ASN A 420 -29.44 -2.40 27.93
N ALA A 421 -28.58 -2.82 28.86
CA ALA A 421 -27.90 -1.95 29.81
C ALA A 421 -26.48 -1.57 29.37
N VAL A 422 -26.05 -2.01 28.21
CA VAL A 422 -24.74 -1.66 27.64
C VAL A 422 -24.70 -0.18 27.28
N THR A 423 -23.80 0.57 27.93
CA THR A 423 -23.56 1.99 27.63
C THR A 423 -22.66 2.16 26.40
N SER A 424 -22.64 3.37 25.82
CA SER A 424 -21.75 3.71 24.73
C SER A 424 -20.27 3.52 25.08
N ASP A 425 -19.88 3.79 26.33
CA ASP A 425 -18.51 3.60 26.81
C ASP A 425 -18.16 2.11 26.95
N MET A 426 -19.07 1.29 27.47
CA MET A 426 -18.89 -0.16 27.53
C MET A 426 -18.73 -0.75 26.13
N ARG A 427 -19.57 -0.34 25.19
CA ARG A 427 -19.49 -0.76 23.78
C ARG A 427 -18.17 -0.35 23.12
N ARG A 428 -17.70 0.88 23.39
CA ARG A 428 -16.41 1.37 22.90
C ARG A 428 -15.24 0.55 23.46
N ASN A 429 -15.26 0.24 24.76
CA ASN A 429 -14.26 -0.60 25.40
C ASN A 429 -14.30 -2.03 24.87
N ALA A 430 -15.49 -2.60 24.65
CA ALA A 430 -15.64 -3.92 24.03
C ALA A 430 -15.11 -3.94 22.60
N LYS A 431 -15.30 -2.86 21.83
CA LYS A 431 -14.69 -2.72 20.51
C LYS A 431 -13.17 -2.77 20.59
N ALA A 432 -12.57 -2.09 21.57
CA ALA A 432 -11.12 -2.13 21.80
C ALA A 432 -10.65 -3.55 22.18
N ILE A 433 -11.42 -4.28 22.99
CA ILE A 433 -11.14 -5.67 23.37
C ILE A 433 -11.21 -6.58 22.13
N ASN A 434 -12.28 -6.53 21.37
CA ASN A 434 -12.48 -7.36 20.17
C ASN A 434 -11.32 -7.22 19.17
N PHE A 435 -10.95 -5.98 18.84
CA PHE A 435 -9.85 -5.73 17.91
C PHE A 435 -8.48 -6.00 18.53
N GLY A 436 -8.28 -5.63 19.80
CA GLY A 436 -7.02 -5.86 20.49
C GLY A 436 -6.66 -7.35 20.55
N LEU A 437 -7.63 -8.22 20.82
CA LEU A 437 -7.41 -9.67 20.88
C LEU A 437 -7.09 -10.28 19.53
N ILE A 438 -7.74 -9.83 18.45
CA ILE A 438 -7.39 -10.24 17.07
C ILE A 438 -5.93 -9.90 16.75
N TYR A 439 -5.44 -8.75 17.25
CA TYR A 439 -4.05 -8.33 17.08
C TYR A 439 -3.08 -8.94 18.10
N GLY A 440 -3.56 -9.87 18.94
CA GLY A 440 -2.73 -10.55 19.92
C GLY A 440 -2.24 -9.66 21.06
N ILE A 441 -3.03 -8.66 21.46
CA ILE A 441 -2.69 -7.74 22.55
C ILE A 441 -2.47 -8.51 23.86
N SER A 442 -1.48 -8.11 24.65
CA SER A 442 -1.26 -8.63 26.01
C SER A 442 -2.19 -7.96 27.03
N ALA A 443 -2.38 -8.58 28.19
CA ALA A 443 -3.12 -7.98 29.29
C ALA A 443 -2.56 -6.61 29.72
N PHE A 444 -1.24 -6.44 29.66
CA PHE A 444 -0.60 -5.14 29.91
C PHE A 444 -0.98 -4.10 28.85
N GLY A 445 -0.91 -4.48 27.58
CA GLY A 445 -1.28 -3.60 26.46
C GLY A 445 -2.75 -3.21 26.49
N LEU A 446 -3.64 -4.17 26.77
CA LEU A 446 -5.08 -3.93 26.91
C LEU A 446 -5.38 -3.01 28.10
N GLY A 447 -4.74 -3.25 29.24
CA GLY A 447 -4.88 -2.40 30.42
C GLY A 447 -4.50 -0.94 30.14
N LYS A 448 -3.38 -0.72 29.45
CA LYS A 448 -2.95 0.61 29.01
C LYS A 448 -3.96 1.26 28.06
N GLN A 449 -4.50 0.52 27.13
CA GLN A 449 -5.47 1.02 26.13
C GLN A 449 -6.80 1.41 26.78
N LEU A 450 -7.26 0.65 27.78
CA LEU A 450 -8.52 0.89 28.48
C LEU A 450 -8.39 1.79 29.71
N GLY A 451 -7.17 2.15 30.12
CA GLY A 451 -6.93 2.90 31.35
C GLY A 451 -7.22 2.10 32.63
N ILE A 452 -7.03 0.78 32.59
CA ILE A 452 -7.25 -0.14 33.70
C ILE A 452 -5.96 -0.89 34.07
N ASN A 453 -5.92 -1.49 35.25
CA ASN A 453 -4.77 -2.28 35.67
C ASN A 453 -4.70 -3.60 34.89
N ARG A 454 -3.49 -4.20 34.88
CA ARG A 454 -3.21 -5.45 34.15
C ARG A 454 -4.09 -6.62 34.61
N ASN A 455 -4.41 -6.72 35.88
CA ASN A 455 -5.19 -7.84 36.43
C ASN A 455 -6.64 -7.78 35.91
N LEU A 456 -7.26 -6.60 35.95
CA LEU A 456 -8.60 -6.40 35.40
C LEU A 456 -8.64 -6.63 33.89
N ALA A 457 -7.62 -6.19 33.17
CA ALA A 457 -7.50 -6.49 31.75
C ALA A 457 -7.39 -8.01 31.48
N ALA A 458 -6.64 -8.74 32.31
CA ALA A 458 -6.55 -10.19 32.21
C ALA A 458 -7.89 -10.88 32.49
N GLU A 459 -8.68 -10.37 33.45
CA GLU A 459 -10.04 -10.85 33.71
C GLU A 459 -10.96 -10.64 32.51
N TYR A 460 -10.93 -9.47 31.88
CA TYR A 460 -11.72 -9.20 30.67
C TYR A 460 -11.33 -10.12 29.50
N MET A 461 -10.05 -10.38 29.34
CA MET A 461 -9.58 -11.35 28.34
C MET A 461 -10.08 -12.76 28.64
N ALA A 462 -10.06 -13.19 29.88
CA ALA A 462 -10.56 -14.50 30.31
C ALA A 462 -12.08 -14.64 30.05
N MET A 463 -12.85 -13.61 30.34
CA MET A 463 -14.29 -13.57 30.07
C MET A 463 -14.58 -13.61 28.56
N TYR A 464 -13.81 -12.88 27.76
CA TYR A 464 -13.91 -12.94 26.31
C TYR A 464 -13.67 -14.36 25.76
N PHE A 465 -12.62 -15.02 26.19
CA PHE A 465 -12.30 -16.38 25.73
C PHE A 465 -13.26 -17.45 26.30
N THR A 466 -13.93 -17.18 27.41
CA THR A 466 -15.03 -18.01 27.89
C THR A 466 -16.25 -17.89 26.97
N LYS A 467 -16.53 -16.68 26.52
CA LYS A 467 -17.61 -16.42 25.54
C LYS A 467 -17.30 -16.97 24.15
N TYR A 468 -16.07 -16.81 23.71
CA TYR A 468 -15.60 -17.21 22.39
C TYR A 468 -14.41 -18.18 22.47
N PRO A 469 -14.66 -19.42 22.95
CA PRO A 469 -13.58 -20.41 23.14
C PRO A 469 -12.92 -20.84 21.84
N GLY A 470 -13.66 -20.85 20.74
CA GLY A 470 -13.11 -21.18 19.42
C GLY A 470 -12.05 -20.19 18.94
N VAL A 471 -12.14 -18.94 19.34
CA VAL A 471 -11.12 -17.91 19.02
C VAL A 471 -9.80 -18.26 19.72
N LYS A 472 -9.85 -18.64 21.01
CA LYS A 472 -8.65 -19.06 21.75
C LYS A 472 -8.00 -20.29 21.12
N ASP A 473 -8.80 -21.31 20.80
CA ASP A 473 -8.32 -22.55 20.19
C ASP A 473 -7.66 -22.26 18.83
N TYR A 474 -8.27 -21.42 18.02
CA TYR A 474 -7.69 -20.95 16.75
C TYR A 474 -6.35 -20.26 16.95
N MET A 475 -6.24 -19.34 17.92
CA MET A 475 -4.99 -18.61 18.20
C MET A 475 -3.87 -19.57 18.60
N GLU A 476 -4.14 -20.50 19.51
CA GLU A 476 -3.14 -21.48 19.96
C GLU A 476 -2.72 -22.45 18.85
N SER A 477 -3.68 -22.98 18.08
CA SER A 477 -3.38 -23.87 16.94
C SER A 477 -2.60 -23.14 15.83
N THR A 478 -2.90 -21.86 15.59
CA THR A 478 -2.18 -21.04 14.59
C THR A 478 -0.74 -20.80 15.02
N LYS A 479 -0.50 -20.48 16.28
CA LYS A 479 0.87 -20.35 16.81
C LYS A 479 1.65 -21.65 16.71
N GLN A 480 1.02 -22.78 17.02
CA GLN A 480 1.65 -24.09 16.91
C GLN A 480 1.98 -24.43 15.46
N SER A 481 1.04 -24.22 14.54
CA SER A 481 1.26 -24.41 13.10
C SER A 481 2.42 -23.54 12.59
N ALA A 482 2.50 -22.29 13.05
CA ALA A 482 3.60 -21.40 12.70
C ALA A 482 4.96 -21.92 13.20
N ARG A 483 5.02 -22.51 14.40
CA ARG A 483 6.25 -23.13 14.94
C ARG A 483 6.69 -24.34 14.12
N ASP A 484 5.74 -25.14 13.68
CA ASP A 484 6.00 -26.39 12.94
C ASP A 484 6.39 -26.11 11.49
N LEU A 485 5.74 -25.14 10.83
CA LEU A 485 5.91 -24.86 9.41
C LEU A 485 6.88 -23.70 9.13
N GLY A 486 7.08 -22.81 10.10
CA GLY A 486 7.85 -21.58 9.91
C GLY A 486 7.10 -20.47 9.16
N TYR A 487 5.84 -20.69 8.82
CA TYR A 487 4.96 -19.72 8.17
C TYR A 487 3.49 -19.94 8.54
N ILE A 488 2.68 -18.95 8.24
CA ILE A 488 1.21 -19.05 8.27
C ILE A 488 0.65 -18.71 6.89
N GLU A 489 -0.58 -19.09 6.62
CA GLU A 489 -1.28 -18.82 5.37
C GLU A 489 -2.59 -18.07 5.59
N THR A 490 -2.95 -17.22 4.63
CA THR A 490 -4.30 -16.67 4.52
C THR A 490 -5.27 -17.71 3.96
N LEU A 491 -6.56 -17.39 3.96
CA LEU A 491 -7.58 -18.23 3.32
C LEU A 491 -7.28 -18.52 1.84
N PHE A 492 -6.60 -17.62 1.16
CA PHE A 492 -6.24 -17.74 -0.26
C PHE A 492 -4.81 -18.26 -0.51
N GLY A 493 -4.14 -18.72 0.54
CA GLY A 493 -2.83 -19.37 0.45
C GLY A 493 -1.64 -18.39 0.41
N ARG A 494 -1.85 -17.11 0.69
CA ARG A 494 -0.75 -16.14 0.88
C ARG A 494 0.05 -16.52 2.12
N ARG A 495 1.37 -16.60 2.00
CA ARG A 495 2.26 -16.99 3.10
C ARG A 495 2.95 -15.80 3.75
N LEU A 496 3.01 -15.83 5.08
CA LEU A 496 3.92 -15.00 5.86
C LEU A 496 4.91 -15.90 6.60
N TYR A 497 6.20 -15.77 6.28
CA TYR A 497 7.27 -16.51 6.97
C TYR A 497 7.64 -15.81 8.28
N LEU A 498 7.72 -16.59 9.36
CA LEU A 498 7.94 -16.12 10.72
C LEU A 498 9.29 -16.65 11.25
N ARG A 499 10.38 -16.02 10.84
CA ARG A 499 11.74 -16.47 11.16
C ARG A 499 12.05 -16.48 12.66
N ASP A 500 11.37 -15.63 13.43
CA ASP A 500 11.56 -15.48 14.88
C ASP A 500 10.56 -16.27 15.73
N ILE A 501 9.70 -17.10 15.13
CA ILE A 501 8.66 -17.83 15.86
C ILE A 501 9.22 -18.79 16.93
N ASN A 502 10.41 -19.33 16.69
CA ASN A 502 11.15 -20.20 17.60
C ASN A 502 12.40 -19.52 18.20
N ALA A 503 12.47 -18.18 18.17
CA ALA A 503 13.61 -17.46 18.73
C ALA A 503 13.75 -17.66 20.24
N GLY A 504 15.00 -17.82 20.70
CA GLY A 504 15.29 -17.87 22.15
C GLY A 504 14.97 -16.57 22.88
N ASN A 505 15.09 -15.43 22.19
CA ASN A 505 14.69 -14.12 22.74
C ASN A 505 13.18 -14.00 22.83
N GLY A 506 12.66 -13.84 24.07
CA GLY A 506 11.22 -13.80 24.35
C GLY A 506 10.50 -12.64 23.64
N ILE A 507 11.12 -11.47 23.52
CA ILE A 507 10.52 -10.29 22.87
C ILE A 507 10.33 -10.55 21.37
N ARG A 508 11.35 -11.10 20.71
CA ARG A 508 11.27 -11.45 19.28
C ARG A 508 10.25 -12.55 19.02
N ARG A 509 10.25 -13.59 19.87
CA ARG A 509 9.29 -14.68 19.77
C ARG A 509 7.85 -14.21 19.97
N GLN A 510 7.56 -13.40 20.97
CA GLN A 510 6.22 -12.84 21.20
C GLN A 510 5.74 -11.94 20.06
N ALA A 511 6.65 -11.16 19.45
CA ALA A 511 6.33 -10.38 18.26
C ALA A 511 5.95 -11.27 17.07
N ALA A 512 6.67 -12.38 16.86
CA ALA A 512 6.34 -13.36 15.83
C ALA A 512 5.02 -14.10 16.12
N GLU A 513 4.72 -14.42 17.39
CA GLU A 513 3.44 -15.01 17.79
C GLU A 513 2.25 -14.08 17.52
N ARG A 514 2.38 -12.79 17.82
CA ARG A 514 1.36 -11.79 17.46
C ARG A 514 1.16 -11.69 15.93
N ALA A 515 2.25 -11.68 15.18
CA ALA A 515 2.18 -11.70 13.71
C ALA A 515 1.49 -12.97 13.19
N ALA A 516 1.75 -14.13 13.79
CA ALA A 516 1.10 -15.39 13.44
C ALA A 516 -0.42 -15.36 13.62
N ILE A 517 -0.91 -14.71 14.68
CA ILE A 517 -2.35 -14.57 14.95
C ILE A 517 -2.99 -13.56 13.98
N ASN A 518 -2.36 -12.42 13.79
CA ASN A 518 -2.94 -11.30 13.06
C ASN A 518 -2.85 -11.47 11.53
N ALA A 519 -1.75 -11.99 11.01
CA ALA A 519 -1.50 -12.01 9.57
C ALA A 519 -2.50 -12.82 8.74
N PRO A 520 -3.03 -13.99 9.19
CA PRO A 520 -4.07 -14.70 8.47
C PRO A 520 -5.35 -13.87 8.32
N VAL A 521 -5.73 -13.13 9.34
CA VAL A 521 -6.93 -12.28 9.34
C VAL A 521 -6.73 -11.05 8.46
N GLN A 522 -5.67 -10.31 8.70
CA GLN A 522 -5.36 -9.09 7.95
C GLN A 522 -5.03 -9.38 6.49
N GLY A 523 -4.26 -10.44 6.23
CA GLY A 523 -3.92 -10.87 4.88
C GLY A 523 -5.12 -11.39 4.10
N THR A 524 -6.03 -12.12 4.73
CA THR A 524 -7.29 -12.55 4.11
C THR A 524 -8.17 -11.35 3.77
N ALA A 525 -8.25 -10.35 4.64
CA ALA A 525 -8.98 -9.11 4.36
C ALA A 525 -8.39 -8.38 3.13
N ALA A 526 -7.07 -8.31 3.04
CA ALA A 526 -6.39 -7.73 1.89
C ALA A 526 -6.67 -8.51 0.59
N ASP A 527 -6.63 -9.83 0.64
CA ASP A 527 -6.95 -10.68 -0.52
C ASP A 527 -8.40 -10.50 -0.97
N ILE A 528 -9.35 -10.44 -0.05
CA ILE A 528 -10.77 -10.20 -0.33
C ILE A 528 -10.96 -8.83 -1.02
N MET A 529 -10.31 -7.78 -0.52
CA MET A 529 -10.36 -6.46 -1.16
C MET A 529 -9.79 -6.48 -2.58
N LYS A 530 -8.69 -7.16 -2.81
CA LYS A 530 -8.09 -7.32 -4.14
C LYS A 530 -9.02 -8.05 -5.11
N ILE A 531 -9.67 -9.12 -4.65
CA ILE A 531 -10.66 -9.85 -5.44
C ILE A 531 -11.86 -8.95 -5.77
N ALA A 532 -12.36 -8.19 -4.79
CA ALA A 532 -13.43 -7.23 -5.00
C ALA A 532 -13.08 -6.18 -6.06
N MET A 533 -11.86 -5.65 -6.01
CA MET A 533 -11.35 -4.68 -7.00
C MET A 533 -11.29 -5.29 -8.41
N ILE A 534 -10.82 -6.51 -8.54
CA ILE A 534 -10.76 -7.24 -9.81
C ILE A 534 -12.19 -7.46 -10.35
N ASN A 535 -13.10 -7.93 -9.50
CA ASN A 535 -14.50 -8.17 -9.88
C ASN A 535 -15.19 -6.88 -10.32
N MET A 536 -14.98 -5.79 -9.58
CA MET A 536 -15.54 -4.48 -9.91
C MET A 536 -15.01 -3.94 -11.24
N HIS A 537 -13.70 -4.03 -11.45
CA HIS A 537 -13.07 -3.60 -12.69
C HIS A 537 -13.59 -4.37 -13.92
N GLN A 538 -13.72 -5.69 -13.81
CA GLN A 538 -14.31 -6.54 -14.86
C GLN A 538 -15.79 -6.23 -15.06
N GLY A 539 -16.53 -6.02 -13.98
CA GLY A 539 -17.94 -5.69 -14.01
C GLY A 539 -18.23 -4.36 -14.72
N LEU A 540 -17.46 -3.32 -14.42
CA LEU A 540 -17.55 -2.02 -15.09
C LEU A 540 -17.33 -2.14 -16.60
N LYS A 541 -16.29 -2.89 -17.01
CA LYS A 541 -15.99 -3.15 -18.42
C LYS A 541 -17.09 -3.93 -19.13
N LYS A 542 -17.60 -4.98 -18.48
CA LYS A 542 -18.68 -5.83 -19.03
C LYS A 542 -19.98 -5.05 -19.23
N ALA A 543 -20.34 -4.22 -18.24
CA ALA A 543 -21.53 -3.38 -18.28
C ALA A 543 -21.35 -2.11 -19.13
N LYS A 544 -20.14 -1.84 -19.63
CA LYS A 544 -19.78 -0.64 -20.42
C LYS A 544 -20.10 0.66 -19.69
N LEU A 545 -19.88 0.68 -18.37
CA LEU A 545 -20.05 1.85 -17.53
C LEU A 545 -18.82 2.76 -17.60
N GLU A 546 -19.04 4.06 -17.50
CA GLU A 546 -17.96 5.07 -17.53
C GLU A 546 -17.36 5.35 -16.14
N ALA A 547 -18.01 4.85 -15.08
CA ALA A 547 -17.50 4.95 -13.72
C ALA A 547 -16.11 4.34 -13.59
N LYS A 548 -15.28 4.94 -12.72
CA LYS A 548 -13.88 4.56 -12.52
C LYS A 548 -13.56 4.39 -11.05
N MET A 549 -12.88 3.30 -10.70
CA MET A 549 -12.24 3.20 -9.40
C MET A 549 -11.09 4.20 -9.33
N THR A 550 -11.02 4.98 -8.26
CA THR A 550 -10.02 6.03 -8.12
C THR A 550 -9.06 5.80 -6.96
N LEU A 551 -9.58 5.35 -5.82
CA LEU A 551 -8.79 5.13 -4.61
C LEU A 551 -9.17 3.82 -3.92
N GLN A 552 -8.19 3.22 -3.28
CA GLN A 552 -8.35 2.15 -2.30
C GLN A 552 -7.60 2.55 -1.04
N VAL A 553 -8.29 2.62 0.10
CA VAL A 553 -7.73 3.06 1.38
C VAL A 553 -8.25 2.14 2.48
N HIS A 554 -7.36 1.39 3.15
CA HIS A 554 -7.72 0.39 4.16
C HIS A 554 -8.71 -0.65 3.61
N ASP A 555 -9.94 -0.69 4.13
CA ASP A 555 -11.01 -1.59 3.72
C ASP A 555 -12.07 -0.87 2.84
N GLU A 556 -11.72 0.31 2.33
CA GLU A 556 -12.57 1.21 1.55
C GLU A 556 -12.14 1.25 0.08
N LEU A 557 -13.13 1.26 -0.80
CA LEU A 557 -12.95 1.46 -2.24
C LEU A 557 -13.77 2.67 -2.69
N ILE A 558 -13.13 3.59 -3.42
CA ILE A 558 -13.75 4.84 -3.89
C ILE A 558 -13.87 4.81 -5.41
N ILE A 559 -15.05 5.14 -5.88
CA ILE A 559 -15.42 5.17 -7.29
C ILE A 559 -15.97 6.54 -7.64
N GLU A 560 -15.53 7.09 -8.75
CA GLU A 560 -16.13 8.27 -9.37
C GLU A 560 -17.07 7.80 -10.49
N SER A 561 -18.35 8.18 -10.40
CA SER A 561 -19.38 7.74 -11.31
C SER A 561 -20.15 8.91 -11.90
N PRO A 562 -20.48 8.89 -13.21
CA PRO A 562 -21.55 9.74 -13.72
C PRO A 562 -22.84 9.55 -12.91
N THR A 563 -23.55 10.65 -12.64
CA THR A 563 -24.75 10.63 -11.77
C THR A 563 -25.87 9.73 -12.30
N ASP A 564 -25.98 9.57 -13.61
CA ASP A 564 -26.96 8.69 -14.26
C ASP A 564 -26.58 7.19 -14.17
N GLU A 565 -25.34 6.86 -13.87
CA GLU A 565 -24.87 5.48 -13.64
C GLU A 565 -24.85 5.09 -12.16
N THR A 566 -25.00 6.03 -11.22
CA THR A 566 -24.74 5.81 -9.79
C THR A 566 -25.46 4.59 -9.23
N LYS A 567 -26.75 4.40 -9.54
CA LYS A 567 -27.51 3.26 -9.04
C LYS A 567 -26.94 1.92 -9.49
N GLU A 568 -26.64 1.78 -10.77
CA GLU A 568 -26.07 0.56 -11.35
C GLU A 568 -24.67 0.28 -10.80
N VAL A 569 -23.86 1.33 -10.65
CA VAL A 569 -22.52 1.23 -10.07
C VAL A 569 -22.57 0.81 -8.60
N VAL A 570 -23.48 1.35 -7.79
CA VAL A 570 -23.68 0.95 -6.39
C VAL A 570 -24.07 -0.54 -6.30
N ASP A 571 -25.01 -0.98 -7.12
CA ASP A 571 -25.45 -2.39 -7.13
C ASP A 571 -24.31 -3.32 -7.52
N LEU A 572 -23.54 -2.95 -8.55
CA LEU A 572 -22.37 -3.70 -8.99
C LEU A 572 -21.26 -3.74 -7.91
N LEU A 573 -21.03 -2.61 -7.24
CA LEU A 573 -20.03 -2.49 -6.18
C LEU A 573 -20.39 -3.35 -4.96
N LYS A 574 -21.61 -3.28 -4.48
CA LYS A 574 -22.10 -4.13 -3.39
C LYS A 574 -21.94 -5.61 -3.72
N LYS A 575 -22.32 -6.02 -4.93
CA LYS A 575 -22.17 -7.39 -5.39
C LYS A 575 -20.69 -7.80 -5.47
N SER A 576 -19.85 -7.00 -6.09
CA SER A 576 -18.42 -7.28 -6.25
C SER A 576 -17.70 -7.45 -4.91
N MET A 577 -18.07 -6.67 -3.91
CA MET A 577 -17.48 -6.73 -2.57
C MET A 577 -18.09 -7.86 -1.72
N SER A 578 -19.40 -7.99 -1.66
CA SER A 578 -20.07 -9.00 -0.83
C SER A 578 -19.85 -10.43 -1.33
N GLU A 579 -19.67 -10.62 -2.62
CA GLU A 579 -19.42 -11.91 -3.25
C GLU A 579 -17.92 -12.20 -3.51
N ALA A 580 -17.02 -11.33 -3.05
CA ALA A 580 -15.58 -11.50 -3.27
C ALA A 580 -15.01 -12.78 -2.63
N ALA A 581 -15.63 -13.25 -1.55
CA ALA A 581 -15.30 -14.51 -0.90
C ALA A 581 -16.56 -15.14 -0.31
N THR A 582 -16.56 -16.48 -0.18
CA THR A 582 -17.59 -17.23 0.51
C THR A 582 -17.09 -17.60 1.90
N LEU A 583 -17.55 -16.87 2.90
CA LEU A 583 -17.26 -17.13 4.31
C LEU A 583 -18.46 -17.83 4.99
N LYS A 584 -18.25 -18.36 6.18
CA LYS A 584 -19.32 -18.92 7.03
C LYS A 584 -20.25 -17.87 7.62
N VAL A 585 -19.91 -16.59 7.42
CA VAL A 585 -20.72 -15.42 7.76
C VAL A 585 -20.82 -14.49 6.55
N PRO A 586 -21.85 -13.66 6.42
CA PRO A 586 -21.97 -12.75 5.29
C PRO A 586 -20.89 -11.66 5.35
N LEU A 587 -20.42 -11.22 4.18
CA LEU A 587 -19.66 -9.98 4.03
C LEU A 587 -20.64 -8.83 3.84
N GLU A 588 -20.63 -7.87 4.73
CA GLU A 588 -21.46 -6.67 4.65
C GLU A 588 -20.65 -5.47 4.19
N VAL A 589 -21.30 -4.63 3.40
CA VAL A 589 -20.69 -3.46 2.74
C VAL A 589 -21.55 -2.24 3.01
N ASP A 590 -20.95 -1.22 3.61
CA ASP A 590 -21.56 0.09 3.80
C ASP A 590 -21.21 0.98 2.62
N VAL A 591 -22.20 1.60 2.00
CA VAL A 591 -22.04 2.46 0.83
C VAL A 591 -22.55 3.85 1.11
N GLY A 592 -21.73 4.87 0.84
CA GLY A 592 -22.10 6.27 0.86
C GLY A 592 -21.87 6.93 -0.50
N ILE A 593 -22.58 8.01 -0.76
CA ILE A 593 -22.53 8.80 -1.99
C ILE A 593 -22.39 10.27 -1.63
N GLY A 594 -21.54 11.00 -2.31
CA GLY A 594 -21.35 12.41 -2.08
C GLY A 594 -20.57 13.12 -3.19
N ASN A 595 -20.50 14.44 -3.09
CA ASN A 595 -19.74 15.25 -4.05
C ASN A 595 -18.24 15.27 -3.74
N ASN A 596 -17.86 14.88 -2.55
CA ASN A 596 -16.48 14.75 -2.12
C ASN A 596 -16.31 13.50 -1.23
N TRP A 597 -15.07 13.15 -0.94
CA TRP A 597 -14.74 11.94 -0.18
C TRP A 597 -15.30 11.94 1.24
N ASP A 598 -15.28 13.09 1.94
CA ASP A 598 -15.84 13.19 3.30
C ASP A 598 -17.35 12.95 3.34
N GLN A 599 -18.09 13.48 2.35
CA GLN A 599 -19.53 13.26 2.24
C GLN A 599 -19.90 11.83 1.86
N ALA A 600 -19.05 11.17 1.06
CA ALA A 600 -19.29 9.81 0.60
C ALA A 600 -18.94 8.74 1.66
N HIS A 601 -18.10 9.07 2.66
CA HIS A 601 -17.62 8.15 3.69
C HIS A 601 -18.62 7.88 4.81
#